data_27dbf3de7484f1d3b78c6dd772d61a3f
#
_entry.id   27dbf3de7484f1d3b78c6dd772d61a3f
#
_cell.length_a   1.000
_cell.length_b   1.000
_cell.length_c   1.000
_cell.angle_alpha   90.00
_cell.angle_beta   90.00
_cell.angle_gamma   90.00
#
_symmetry.space_group_name_H-M   'P 1'
#
loop_
_entity.id
_entity.type
_entity.pdbx_description
1 polymer ?
#
loop_
_entity_poly.entity_id
_entity_poly.type
_entity_poly.pdbx_seq_one_letter_code
_entity_poly.pdbx_strand_id
1 'polypeptide(L)'
;MTSGKEDYLKAIYIISESHELVTNKELSEMLHVSPPSVSEMIAKLQKQGYVDYTAYKGSRMTKKGRREAGRLMRYHALWEVFLVKCLHFSWSGAHELAEGLEHQTNEELCSKLDAYLGNPEYCPHGDPIPRVDGSRSGVTSRVLVELEEGEKTHVRRVMEDYSLMDYIQRKGIEIDMPVTVLEKEPYEGPILLETPKGNTSLSYKAAQQIFVDDEEEDE
;
A
#
# COMPACT_ATOMS: atom_id res chain seq x y z
N MET A 1 -16.51 -14.41 -4.76
CA MET A 1 -15.67 -14.36 -5.99
C MET A 1 -14.63 -15.47 -5.86
N THR A 2 -13.89 -15.89 -6.89
CA THR A 2 -12.74 -16.79 -6.70
C THR A 2 -11.52 -15.94 -6.36
N SER A 3 -10.60 -16.44 -5.52
CA SER A 3 -9.38 -15.72 -5.12
C SER A 3 -8.63 -15.13 -6.31
N GLY A 4 -8.37 -15.90 -7.36
CA GLY A 4 -7.71 -15.38 -8.55
C GLY A 4 -8.40 -14.21 -9.27
N LYS A 5 -9.71 -13.99 -9.13
CA LYS A 5 -10.37 -12.77 -9.63
C LYS A 5 -10.19 -11.60 -8.67
N GLU A 6 -10.16 -11.89 -7.39
CA GLU A 6 -9.92 -10.92 -6.34
C GLU A 6 -8.51 -10.35 -6.46
N ASP A 7 -7.50 -11.21 -6.70
CA ASP A 7 -6.11 -10.79 -6.93
C ASP A 7 -5.98 -9.82 -8.11
N TYR A 8 -6.67 -10.13 -9.23
CA TYR A 8 -6.66 -9.22 -10.38
C TYR A 8 -7.35 -7.88 -10.09
N LEU A 9 -8.46 -7.88 -9.33
CA LEU A 9 -9.12 -6.63 -8.94
C LEU A 9 -8.25 -5.82 -7.99
N LYS A 10 -7.56 -6.46 -7.04
CA LYS A 10 -6.59 -5.84 -6.14
C LYS A 10 -5.44 -5.21 -6.94
N ALA A 11 -4.84 -5.96 -7.89
CA ALA A 11 -3.77 -5.44 -8.73
C ALA A 11 -4.20 -4.25 -9.59
N ILE A 12 -5.38 -4.30 -10.22
CA ILE A 12 -5.93 -3.18 -10.99
C ILE A 12 -6.17 -1.97 -10.08
N TYR A 13 -6.67 -2.17 -8.87
CA TYR A 13 -6.92 -1.12 -7.89
C TYR A 13 -5.61 -0.40 -7.54
N ILE A 14 -4.57 -1.14 -7.15
CA ILE A 14 -3.26 -0.61 -6.77
C ILE A 14 -2.63 0.18 -7.92
N ILE A 15 -2.57 -0.39 -9.12
CA ILE A 15 -1.99 0.29 -10.29
C ILE A 15 -2.81 1.55 -10.65
N SER A 16 -4.13 1.51 -10.50
CA SER A 16 -5.01 2.63 -10.81
C SER A 16 -4.86 3.84 -9.89
N GLU A 17 -4.11 3.72 -8.80
CA GLU A 17 -3.74 4.86 -7.95
C GLU A 17 -2.70 5.78 -8.63
N SER A 18 -1.85 5.21 -9.48
CA SER A 18 -0.84 5.98 -10.23
C SER A 18 -1.36 6.55 -11.55
N HIS A 19 -2.24 5.84 -12.23
CA HIS A 19 -2.83 6.25 -13.51
C HIS A 19 -4.11 5.48 -13.85
N GLU A 20 -5.02 6.14 -14.54
CA GLU A 20 -6.40 5.68 -14.72
C GLU A 20 -6.55 4.39 -15.56
N LEU A 21 -5.66 4.16 -16.52
CA LEU A 21 -5.72 3.02 -17.46
C LEU A 21 -4.61 2.01 -17.19
N VAL A 22 -4.99 0.87 -16.69
CA VAL A 22 -4.09 -0.24 -16.33
C VAL A 22 -3.88 -1.16 -17.53
N THR A 23 -2.64 -1.34 -17.96
CA THR A 23 -2.29 -2.18 -19.10
C THR A 23 -2.18 -3.65 -18.76
N ASN A 24 -2.37 -4.54 -19.73
CA ASN A 24 -2.15 -5.98 -19.54
C ASN A 24 -0.70 -6.31 -19.20
N LYS A 25 0.26 -5.48 -19.63
CA LYS A 25 1.68 -5.65 -19.32
C LYS A 25 1.94 -5.46 -17.84
N GLU A 26 1.46 -4.37 -17.26
CA GLU A 26 1.59 -4.07 -15.83
C GLU A 26 0.98 -5.18 -14.96
N LEU A 27 -0.21 -5.66 -15.34
CA LEU A 27 -0.86 -6.78 -14.65
C LEU A 27 -0.06 -8.07 -14.76
N SER A 28 0.52 -8.36 -15.95
CA SER A 28 1.36 -9.52 -16.17
C SER A 28 2.63 -9.50 -15.31
N GLU A 29 3.24 -8.31 -15.19
CA GLU A 29 4.44 -8.08 -14.37
C GLU A 29 4.12 -8.17 -12.87
N MET A 30 3.06 -7.49 -12.40
CA MET A 30 2.68 -7.47 -11.00
C MET A 30 2.23 -8.83 -10.47
N LEU A 31 1.42 -9.56 -11.25
CA LEU A 31 0.85 -10.85 -10.85
C LEU A 31 1.73 -12.06 -11.25
N HIS A 32 2.85 -11.83 -11.94
CA HIS A 32 3.73 -12.88 -12.47
C HIS A 32 3.01 -13.93 -13.32
N VAL A 33 2.06 -13.50 -14.14
CA VAL A 33 1.24 -14.36 -15.00
C VAL A 33 1.44 -14.03 -16.48
N SER A 34 1.07 -14.98 -17.37
CA SER A 34 1.21 -14.78 -18.82
C SER A 34 0.23 -13.74 -19.36
N PRO A 35 0.60 -12.96 -20.40
CA PRO A 35 -0.32 -12.01 -21.06
C PRO A 35 -1.63 -12.62 -21.57
N PRO A 36 -1.67 -13.86 -22.10
CA PRO A 36 -2.93 -14.53 -22.43
C PRO A 36 -3.85 -14.73 -21.21
N SER A 37 -3.28 -15.12 -20.06
CA SER A 37 -4.04 -15.29 -18.80
C SER A 37 -4.64 -13.96 -18.34
N VAL A 38 -3.88 -12.86 -18.45
CA VAL A 38 -4.38 -11.50 -18.17
C VAL A 38 -5.56 -11.19 -19.08
N SER A 39 -5.42 -11.37 -20.38
CA SER A 39 -6.47 -11.04 -21.36
C SER A 39 -7.76 -11.82 -21.10
N GLU A 40 -7.64 -13.11 -20.76
CA GLU A 40 -8.78 -13.96 -20.41
C GLU A 40 -9.50 -13.47 -19.14
N MET A 41 -8.73 -13.12 -18.11
CA MET A 41 -9.29 -12.64 -16.85
C MET A 41 -9.93 -11.27 -17.00
N ILE A 42 -9.30 -10.34 -17.72
CA ILE A 42 -9.88 -9.02 -18.02
C ILE A 42 -11.22 -9.15 -18.76
N ALA A 43 -11.31 -10.05 -19.74
CA ALA A 43 -12.58 -10.32 -20.44
C ALA A 43 -13.67 -10.83 -19.48
N LYS A 44 -13.32 -11.68 -18.50
CA LYS A 44 -14.24 -12.15 -17.46
C LYS A 44 -14.70 -11.04 -16.53
N LEU A 45 -13.75 -10.18 -16.08
CA LEU A 45 -14.04 -9.05 -15.21
C LEU A 45 -14.89 -7.99 -15.92
N GLN A 46 -14.62 -7.72 -17.20
CA GLN A 46 -15.45 -6.85 -18.03
C GLN A 46 -16.87 -7.37 -18.18
N LYS A 47 -17.03 -8.66 -18.51
CA LYS A 47 -18.35 -9.29 -18.60
C LYS A 47 -19.16 -9.20 -17.30
N GLN A 48 -18.48 -9.16 -16.16
CA GLN A 48 -19.09 -9.03 -14.84
C GLN A 48 -19.27 -7.56 -14.40
N GLY A 49 -18.83 -6.61 -15.22
CA GLY A 49 -18.96 -5.17 -14.99
C GLY A 49 -18.04 -4.61 -13.92
N TYR A 50 -16.91 -5.25 -13.66
CA TYR A 50 -15.89 -4.75 -12.71
C TYR A 50 -14.87 -3.80 -13.35
N VAL A 51 -14.60 -4.00 -14.64
CA VAL A 51 -13.71 -3.15 -15.44
C VAL A 51 -14.33 -2.80 -16.78
N ASP A 52 -13.93 -1.67 -17.34
CA ASP A 52 -14.13 -1.28 -18.73
C ASP A 52 -12.82 -1.44 -19.46
N TYR A 53 -12.77 -2.34 -20.44
CA TYR A 53 -11.57 -2.60 -21.23
C TYR A 53 -11.62 -1.89 -22.57
N THR A 54 -10.56 -1.21 -22.93
CA THR A 54 -10.37 -0.60 -24.26
C THR A 54 -9.16 -1.24 -24.94
N ALA A 55 -9.40 -1.82 -26.11
CA ALA A 55 -8.34 -2.49 -26.88
C ALA A 55 -7.12 -1.57 -27.07
N TYR A 56 -5.93 -2.11 -26.84
CA TYR A 56 -4.62 -1.43 -26.92
C TYR A 56 -4.39 -0.28 -25.94
N LYS A 57 -5.38 0.11 -25.13
CA LYS A 57 -5.24 1.18 -24.13
C LYS A 57 -5.15 0.66 -22.70
N GLY A 58 -5.91 -0.40 -22.38
CA GLY A 58 -5.94 -0.99 -21.05
C GLY A 58 -7.33 -1.06 -20.44
N SER A 59 -7.36 -1.33 -19.14
CA SER A 59 -8.55 -1.48 -18.32
C SER A 59 -8.72 -0.32 -17.37
N ARG A 60 -9.96 0.15 -17.19
CA ARG A 60 -10.37 1.11 -16.17
C ARG A 60 -11.31 0.45 -15.18
N MET A 61 -11.16 0.72 -13.91
CA MET A 61 -12.10 0.24 -12.90
C MET A 61 -13.47 0.93 -13.01
N THR A 62 -14.55 0.14 -12.95
CA THR A 62 -15.88 0.66 -12.73
C THR A 62 -16.10 1.00 -11.26
N LYS A 63 -17.18 1.74 -10.93
CA LYS A 63 -17.58 1.97 -9.52
C LYS A 63 -17.80 0.64 -8.77
N LYS A 64 -18.35 -0.37 -9.44
CA LYS A 64 -18.55 -1.72 -8.88
C LYS A 64 -17.21 -2.39 -8.61
N GLY A 65 -16.25 -2.31 -9.55
CA GLY A 65 -14.92 -2.86 -9.40
C GLY A 65 -14.17 -2.21 -8.25
N ARG A 66 -14.17 -0.89 -8.17
CA ARG A 66 -13.51 -0.13 -7.11
C ARG A 66 -14.04 -0.48 -5.72
N ARG A 67 -15.37 -0.60 -5.56
CA ARG A 67 -15.97 -1.00 -4.29
C ARG A 67 -15.57 -2.42 -3.89
N GLU A 68 -15.52 -3.34 -4.82
CA GLU A 68 -15.16 -4.75 -4.55
C GLU A 68 -13.66 -4.89 -4.21
N ALA A 69 -12.80 -4.20 -4.95
CA ALA A 69 -11.37 -4.15 -4.65
C ALA A 69 -11.09 -3.47 -3.30
N GLY A 70 -11.74 -2.32 -3.04
CA GLY A 70 -11.61 -1.63 -1.76
C GLY A 70 -12.06 -2.47 -0.56
N ARG A 71 -13.10 -3.30 -0.74
CA ARG A 71 -13.53 -4.27 0.27
C ARG A 71 -12.44 -5.30 0.57
N LEU A 72 -11.79 -5.84 -0.46
CA LEU A 72 -10.71 -6.81 -0.29
C LEU A 72 -9.48 -6.17 0.37
N MET A 73 -9.09 -4.98 -0.09
CA MET A 73 -8.01 -4.20 0.52
C MET A 73 -8.28 -3.88 2.00
N ARG A 74 -9.55 -3.59 2.35
CA ARG A 74 -9.93 -3.42 3.76
C ARG A 74 -9.74 -4.69 4.57
N TYR A 75 -10.14 -5.86 4.03
CA TYR A 75 -9.93 -7.14 4.71
C TYR A 75 -8.46 -7.40 4.95
N HIS A 76 -7.64 -7.22 3.93
CA HIS A 76 -6.19 -7.34 4.01
C HIS A 76 -5.60 -6.46 5.13
N ALA A 77 -5.86 -5.17 5.07
CA ALA A 77 -5.32 -4.20 6.03
C ALA A 77 -5.74 -4.47 7.47
N LEU A 78 -6.99 -4.89 7.72
CA LEU A 78 -7.44 -5.27 9.07
C LEU A 78 -6.73 -6.51 9.60
N TRP A 79 -6.46 -7.48 8.74
CA TRP A 79 -5.65 -8.65 9.13
C TRP A 79 -4.21 -8.26 9.43
N GLU A 80 -3.59 -7.39 8.65
CA GLU A 80 -2.25 -6.88 8.96
C GLU A 80 -2.23 -6.19 10.32
N VAL A 81 -3.20 -5.30 10.60
CA VAL A 81 -3.30 -4.63 11.91
C VAL A 81 -3.40 -5.66 13.05
N PHE A 82 -4.24 -6.68 12.90
CA PHE A 82 -4.39 -7.73 13.91
C PHE A 82 -3.10 -8.53 14.10
N LEU A 83 -2.48 -8.98 13.02
CA LEU A 83 -1.27 -9.78 13.04
C LEU A 83 -0.09 -9.01 13.67
N VAL A 84 0.06 -7.74 13.34
CA VAL A 84 1.13 -6.91 13.91
C VAL A 84 0.83 -6.51 15.35
N LYS A 85 -0.34 -5.92 15.64
CA LYS A 85 -0.64 -5.35 16.96
C LYS A 85 -0.96 -6.40 18.02
N CYS A 86 -1.64 -7.49 17.64
CA CYS A 86 -2.08 -8.51 18.61
C CYS A 86 -1.18 -9.74 18.67
N LEU A 87 -0.58 -10.14 17.55
CA LEU A 87 0.25 -11.34 17.47
C LEU A 87 1.74 -11.04 17.26
N HIS A 88 2.13 -9.78 17.15
CA HIS A 88 3.51 -9.31 17.05
C HIS A 88 4.30 -9.88 15.86
N PHE A 89 3.63 -10.11 14.73
CA PHE A 89 4.31 -10.43 13.48
C PHE A 89 5.08 -9.22 12.96
N SER A 90 6.15 -9.48 12.19
CA SER A 90 6.79 -8.44 11.37
C SER A 90 5.82 -7.93 10.30
N TRP A 91 6.08 -6.76 9.74
CA TRP A 91 5.21 -6.22 8.67
C TRP A 91 5.14 -7.16 7.47
N SER A 92 6.28 -7.68 7.00
CA SER A 92 6.35 -8.64 5.89
C SER A 92 5.62 -9.95 6.21
N GLY A 93 5.81 -10.52 7.40
CA GLY A 93 5.13 -11.75 7.81
C GLY A 93 3.61 -11.57 8.00
N ALA A 94 3.17 -10.39 8.44
CA ALA A 94 1.76 -10.05 8.53
C ALA A 94 1.12 -9.92 7.14
N HIS A 95 1.81 -9.25 6.22
CA HIS A 95 1.38 -9.09 4.85
C HIS A 95 1.19 -10.44 4.14
N GLU A 96 2.19 -11.34 4.21
CA GLU A 96 2.11 -12.67 3.60
C GLU A 96 0.91 -13.49 4.13
N LEU A 97 0.64 -13.43 5.44
CA LEU A 97 -0.51 -14.13 6.02
C LEU A 97 -1.83 -13.47 5.65
N ALA A 98 -1.90 -12.14 5.62
CA ALA A 98 -3.09 -11.39 5.28
C ALA A 98 -3.57 -11.68 3.85
N GLU A 99 -2.67 -11.92 2.89
CA GLU A 99 -2.97 -12.34 1.51
C GLU A 99 -3.85 -13.61 1.46
N GLY A 100 -3.58 -14.58 2.33
CA GLY A 100 -4.41 -15.79 2.42
C GLY A 100 -5.73 -15.57 3.16
N LEU A 101 -5.72 -14.77 4.23
CA LEU A 101 -6.86 -14.54 5.12
C LEU A 101 -7.92 -13.64 4.48
N GLU A 102 -7.54 -12.67 3.65
CA GLU A 102 -8.47 -11.76 2.99
C GLU A 102 -9.54 -12.49 2.16
N HIS A 103 -9.16 -13.55 1.47
CA HIS A 103 -10.07 -14.35 0.63
C HIS A 103 -11.04 -15.24 1.42
N GLN A 104 -10.75 -15.51 2.68
CA GLN A 104 -11.62 -16.28 3.60
C GLN A 104 -12.49 -15.38 4.47
N THR A 105 -12.30 -14.06 4.37
CA THR A 105 -12.99 -13.07 5.18
C THR A 105 -14.32 -12.70 4.53
N ASN A 106 -15.38 -12.68 5.32
CA ASN A 106 -16.68 -12.15 4.95
C ASN A 106 -16.95 -10.82 5.70
N GLU A 107 -18.04 -10.17 5.34
CA GLU A 107 -18.39 -8.85 5.89
C GLU A 107 -18.65 -8.89 7.41
N GLU A 108 -19.23 -9.98 7.93
CA GLU A 108 -19.47 -10.15 9.36
C GLU A 108 -18.14 -10.26 10.13
N LEU A 109 -17.21 -11.09 9.65
CA LEU A 109 -15.89 -11.25 10.25
C LEU A 109 -15.09 -9.93 10.17
N CYS A 110 -15.13 -9.27 9.02
CA CYS A 110 -14.49 -7.96 8.83
C CYS A 110 -15.01 -6.94 9.86
N SER A 111 -16.34 -6.81 10.00
CA SER A 111 -16.94 -5.85 10.95
C SER A 111 -16.57 -6.14 12.40
N LYS A 112 -16.50 -7.43 12.79
CA LYS A 112 -16.09 -7.83 14.13
C LYS A 112 -14.61 -7.56 14.39
N LEU A 113 -13.77 -7.84 13.39
CA LEU A 113 -12.33 -7.57 13.45
C LEU A 113 -12.06 -6.07 13.56
N ASP A 114 -12.72 -5.27 12.76
CA ASP A 114 -12.64 -3.82 12.76
C ASP A 114 -13.01 -3.22 14.13
N ALA A 115 -14.17 -3.64 14.68
CA ALA A 115 -14.61 -3.22 16.02
C ALA A 115 -13.65 -3.68 17.12
N TYR A 116 -13.12 -4.91 17.03
CA TYR A 116 -12.14 -5.44 17.99
C TYR A 116 -10.84 -4.63 18.00
N LEU A 117 -10.41 -4.17 16.83
CA LEU A 117 -9.20 -3.35 16.66
C LEU A 117 -9.41 -1.86 16.97
N GLY A 118 -10.63 -1.44 17.33
CA GLY A 118 -10.95 -0.06 17.63
C GLY A 118 -11.15 0.83 16.40
N ASN A 119 -11.56 0.25 15.29
CA ASN A 119 -11.79 0.92 13.99
C ASN A 119 -10.53 1.67 13.50
N PRO A 120 -9.44 0.98 13.20
CA PRO A 120 -8.20 1.61 12.78
C PRO A 120 -8.39 2.33 11.44
N GLU A 121 -7.79 3.51 11.32
CA GLU A 121 -7.82 4.30 10.09
C GLU A 121 -6.69 3.93 9.13
N TYR A 122 -5.57 3.40 9.67
CA TYR A 122 -4.36 3.07 8.93
C TYR A 122 -3.89 1.64 9.22
N CYS A 123 -3.30 1.00 8.20
CA CYS A 123 -2.61 -0.28 8.35
C CYS A 123 -1.25 -0.09 9.08
N PRO A 124 -0.52 -1.17 9.41
CA PRO A 124 0.73 -1.07 10.17
C PRO A 124 1.85 -0.28 9.47
N HIS A 125 1.83 -0.17 8.16
CA HIS A 125 2.80 0.59 7.37
C HIS A 125 2.28 1.96 6.89
N GLY A 126 1.14 2.40 7.44
CA GLY A 126 0.63 3.77 7.28
C GLY A 126 -0.32 3.99 6.11
N ASP A 127 -0.66 2.95 5.33
CA ASP A 127 -1.67 3.10 4.29
C ASP A 127 -3.07 3.26 4.89
N PRO A 128 -3.87 4.23 4.39
CA PRO A 128 -5.24 4.38 4.87
C PRO A 128 -6.09 3.16 4.50
N ILE A 129 -6.80 2.63 5.48
CA ILE A 129 -7.70 1.49 5.31
C ILE A 129 -8.92 1.95 4.49
N PRO A 130 -9.24 1.32 3.35
CA PRO A 130 -10.38 1.71 2.54
C PRO A 130 -11.69 1.69 3.33
N ARG A 131 -12.56 2.67 3.10
CA ARG A 131 -13.92 2.69 3.65
C ARG A 131 -14.79 1.62 2.97
N VAL A 132 -15.97 1.38 3.52
CA VAL A 132 -16.92 0.38 2.99
C VAL A 132 -17.32 0.65 1.53
N ASP A 133 -17.29 1.90 1.09
CA ASP A 133 -17.55 2.29 -0.32
C ASP A 133 -16.32 2.15 -1.24
N GLY A 134 -15.17 1.74 -0.70
CA GLY A 134 -13.90 1.61 -1.40
C GLY A 134 -13.12 2.92 -1.56
N SER A 135 -13.56 4.01 -0.93
CA SER A 135 -12.80 5.26 -0.92
C SER A 135 -11.65 5.22 0.10
N ARG A 136 -10.59 5.95 -0.18
CA ARG A 136 -9.45 6.21 0.72
C ARG A 136 -9.29 7.72 0.91
N SER A 137 -8.79 8.13 2.05
CA SER A 137 -8.49 9.54 2.35
C SER A 137 -7.22 9.65 3.19
N GLY A 138 -6.54 10.79 3.13
CA GLY A 138 -5.36 11.03 3.96
C GLY A 138 -4.07 10.40 3.41
N VAL A 139 -3.98 10.21 2.10
CA VAL A 139 -2.74 9.72 1.46
C VAL A 139 -1.81 10.91 1.25
N THR A 140 -0.70 10.97 2.00
CA THR A 140 0.40 11.91 1.74
C THR A 140 1.16 11.49 0.49
N SER A 141 1.60 12.45 -0.30
CA SER A 141 2.34 12.24 -1.54
C SER A 141 3.82 12.60 -1.43
N ARG A 142 4.21 13.41 -0.44
CA ARG A 142 5.58 13.86 -0.24
C ARG A 142 6.48 12.71 0.21
N VAL A 143 7.60 12.52 -0.46
CA VAL A 143 8.54 11.44 -0.15
C VAL A 143 9.79 11.96 0.58
N LEU A 144 10.40 11.10 1.38
CA LEU A 144 11.54 11.45 2.24
C LEU A 144 12.73 12.04 1.45
N VAL A 145 12.93 11.65 0.19
CA VAL A 145 14.01 12.19 -0.65
C VAL A 145 13.81 13.67 -1.03
N GLU A 146 12.60 14.20 -0.93
CA GLU A 146 12.26 15.59 -1.26
C GLU A 146 12.61 16.56 -0.14
N LEU A 147 12.82 16.06 1.09
CA LEU A 147 13.19 16.88 2.24
C LEU A 147 14.59 17.49 2.08
N GLU A 148 14.78 18.70 2.60
CA GLU A 148 16.05 19.36 2.67
C GLU A 148 16.82 19.01 3.97
N GLU A 149 18.14 19.22 3.98
CA GLU A 149 18.95 19.06 5.20
C GLU A 149 18.50 20.01 6.31
N GLY A 150 18.33 19.49 7.51
CA GLY A 150 17.80 20.17 8.68
C GLY A 150 16.28 20.14 8.81
N GLU A 151 15.56 19.66 7.80
CA GLU A 151 14.11 19.58 7.83
C GLU A 151 13.62 18.46 8.76
N LYS A 152 12.52 18.74 9.48
CA LYS A 152 11.89 17.83 10.45
C LYS A 152 10.50 17.44 9.96
N THR A 153 10.16 16.17 10.09
CA THR A 153 8.88 15.62 9.68
C THR A 153 8.56 14.35 10.44
N HIS A 154 7.42 13.71 10.14
CA HIS A 154 7.09 12.38 10.64
C HIS A 154 6.98 11.39 9.47
N VAL A 155 7.40 10.17 9.70
CA VAL A 155 7.17 9.05 8.77
C VAL A 155 5.68 8.70 8.82
N ARG A 156 4.98 8.85 7.71
CA ARG A 156 3.54 8.60 7.64
C ARG A 156 3.20 7.28 6.98
N ARG A 157 3.97 6.89 5.97
CA ARG A 157 3.70 5.68 5.22
C ARG A 157 4.97 5.11 4.61
N VAL A 158 5.04 3.80 4.50
CA VAL A 158 6.07 3.05 3.77
C VAL A 158 5.37 2.24 2.68
N MET A 159 5.91 2.28 1.44
CA MET A 159 5.36 1.51 0.34
C MET A 159 5.34 0.01 0.65
N GLU A 160 4.28 -0.66 0.21
CA GLU A 160 4.04 -2.09 0.43
C GLU A 160 4.95 -2.94 -0.48
N ASP A 161 6.18 -3.19 -0.01
CA ASP A 161 7.18 -4.07 -0.62
C ASP A 161 7.89 -4.87 0.48
N TYR A 162 7.95 -6.20 0.35
CA TYR A 162 8.52 -7.09 1.36
C TYR A 162 9.95 -6.72 1.78
N SER A 163 10.80 -6.48 0.78
CA SER A 163 12.21 -6.18 1.02
C SER A 163 12.38 -4.82 1.69
N LEU A 164 11.55 -3.85 1.30
CA LEU A 164 11.53 -2.52 1.89
C LEU A 164 11.03 -2.57 3.34
N MET A 165 9.91 -3.21 3.60
CA MET A 165 9.34 -3.34 4.95
C MET A 165 10.34 -3.96 5.93
N ASP A 166 10.99 -5.06 5.55
CA ASP A 166 12.05 -5.68 6.36
C ASP A 166 13.26 -4.77 6.54
N TYR A 167 13.65 -4.05 5.49
CA TYR A 167 14.76 -3.10 5.55
C TYR A 167 14.46 -1.95 6.52
N ILE A 168 13.28 -1.34 6.42
CA ILE A 168 12.84 -0.22 7.25
C ILE A 168 12.73 -0.62 8.72
N GLN A 169 12.12 -1.77 9.01
CA GLN A 169 12.05 -2.29 10.39
C GLN A 169 13.43 -2.56 10.99
N ARG A 170 14.38 -3.14 10.23
CA ARG A 170 15.77 -3.32 10.67
C ARG A 170 16.51 -2.00 10.91
N LYS A 171 16.14 -0.93 10.20
CA LYS A 171 16.67 0.41 10.41
C LYS A 171 16.02 1.13 11.62
N GLY A 172 15.06 0.51 12.26
CA GLY A 172 14.37 1.02 13.43
C GLY A 172 13.38 2.15 13.13
N ILE A 173 13.00 2.32 11.86
CA ILE A 173 11.98 3.30 11.43
C ILE A 173 10.58 2.72 11.71
N GLU A 174 9.71 3.56 12.24
CA GLU A 174 8.31 3.24 12.57
C GLU A 174 7.39 4.33 12.02
N ILE A 175 6.11 3.98 11.84
CA ILE A 175 5.09 4.97 11.46
C ILE A 175 4.90 5.96 12.60
N ASP A 176 4.61 7.20 12.27
CA ASP A 176 4.49 8.37 13.17
C ASP A 176 5.79 8.73 13.90
N MET A 177 6.92 8.12 13.52
CA MET A 177 8.23 8.48 14.08
C MET A 177 8.68 9.85 13.56
N PRO A 178 9.05 10.80 14.46
CA PRO A 178 9.70 12.03 14.04
C PRO A 178 11.11 11.74 13.53
N VAL A 179 11.47 12.38 12.42
CA VAL A 179 12.79 12.29 11.80
C VAL A 179 13.31 13.67 11.41
N THR A 180 14.62 13.85 11.44
CA THR A 180 15.30 15.04 10.91
C THR A 180 16.31 14.60 9.88
N VAL A 181 16.35 15.21 8.70
CA VAL A 181 17.39 14.97 7.71
C VAL A 181 18.68 15.66 8.17
N LEU A 182 19.72 14.88 8.45
CA LEU A 182 21.02 15.41 8.85
C LEU A 182 21.93 15.67 7.65
N GLU A 183 21.93 14.74 6.68
CA GLU A 183 22.83 14.80 5.52
C GLU A 183 22.23 14.03 4.35
N LYS A 184 22.41 14.53 3.15
CA LYS A 184 22.06 13.88 1.88
C LYS A 184 23.32 13.73 1.04
N GLU A 185 23.84 12.51 0.93
CA GLU A 185 25.02 12.29 0.08
C GLU A 185 24.68 12.53 -1.40
N PRO A 186 25.61 13.14 -2.16
CA PRO A 186 25.40 13.42 -3.59
C PRO A 186 25.27 12.13 -4.40
N TYR A 187 24.84 12.25 -5.68
CA TYR A 187 24.69 11.13 -6.62
C TYR A 187 23.72 10.04 -6.14
N GLU A 188 22.55 10.45 -5.62
CA GLU A 188 21.58 9.51 -5.04
C GLU A 188 22.18 8.62 -3.94
N GLY A 189 23.11 9.20 -3.17
CA GLY A 189 23.72 8.53 -2.03
C GLY A 189 22.76 8.38 -0.86
N PRO A 190 23.19 7.71 0.22
CA PRO A 190 22.38 7.52 1.41
C PRO A 190 21.92 8.84 2.04
N ILE A 191 20.80 8.79 2.73
CA ILE A 191 20.27 9.89 3.55
C ILE A 191 20.43 9.54 5.00
N LEU A 192 21.16 10.39 5.75
CA LEU A 192 21.34 10.26 7.19
C LEU A 192 20.21 10.95 7.93
N LEU A 193 19.53 10.23 8.79
CA LEU A 193 18.42 10.70 9.60
C LEU A 193 18.78 10.66 11.08
N GLU A 194 18.38 11.69 11.81
CA GLU A 194 18.24 11.65 13.26
C GLU A 194 16.85 11.12 13.61
N THR A 195 16.78 10.18 14.54
CA THR A 195 15.53 9.60 15.06
C THR A 195 15.58 9.54 16.57
N PRO A 196 14.45 9.35 17.27
CA PRO A 196 14.44 9.13 18.74
C PRO A 196 15.27 7.92 19.20
N LYS A 197 15.56 6.99 18.28
CA LYS A 197 16.37 5.78 18.55
C LYS A 197 17.86 5.96 18.21
N GLY A 198 18.25 7.15 17.75
CA GLY A 198 19.60 7.47 17.27
C GLY A 198 19.66 7.68 15.76
N ASN A 199 20.86 7.94 15.25
CA ASN A 199 21.06 8.20 13.82
C ASN A 199 20.96 6.90 13.01
N THR A 200 20.30 6.96 11.87
CA THR A 200 20.19 5.85 10.91
C THR A 200 20.38 6.36 9.49
N SER A 201 21.02 5.55 8.65
CA SER A 201 21.21 5.87 7.24
C SER A 201 20.33 5.00 6.37
N LEU A 202 19.56 5.61 5.47
CA LEU A 202 18.70 4.95 4.51
C LEU A 202 19.27 5.08 3.10
N SER A 203 19.13 4.05 2.27
CA SER A 203 19.45 4.17 0.86
C SER A 203 18.48 5.13 0.17
N TYR A 204 18.96 5.85 -0.84
CA TYR A 204 18.13 6.76 -1.65
C TYR A 204 16.87 6.06 -2.20
N LYS A 205 17.04 4.85 -2.72
CA LYS A 205 15.92 4.03 -3.22
C LYS A 205 14.85 3.74 -2.16
N ALA A 206 15.25 3.49 -0.91
CA ALA A 206 14.29 3.30 0.18
C ALA A 206 13.59 4.61 0.54
N ALA A 207 14.35 5.71 0.60
CA ALA A 207 13.80 7.03 0.92
C ALA A 207 12.79 7.55 -0.13
N GLN A 208 12.88 7.11 -1.39
CA GLN A 208 11.86 7.37 -2.43
C GLN A 208 10.53 6.65 -2.18
N GLN A 209 10.49 5.69 -1.27
CA GLN A 209 9.34 4.85 -0.98
C GLN A 209 8.83 5.02 0.46
N ILE A 210 9.34 6.03 1.15
CA ILE A 210 8.90 6.46 2.48
C ILE A 210 8.21 7.80 2.32
N PHE A 211 6.96 7.88 2.75
CA PHE A 211 6.14 9.08 2.69
C PHE A 211 6.11 9.76 4.06
N VAL A 212 6.11 11.07 4.02
CA VAL A 212 6.23 11.94 5.20
C VAL A 212 5.05 12.93 5.23
N ASP A 213 4.99 13.79 6.25
CA ASP A 213 4.01 14.87 6.27
C ASP A 213 4.14 15.72 5.00
N ASP A 214 3.01 16.13 4.44
CA ASP A 214 3.00 17.15 3.39
C ASP A 214 3.50 18.48 4.00
N GLU A 215 4.00 19.40 3.17
CA GLU A 215 4.36 20.72 3.64
C GLU A 215 3.13 21.38 4.28
N GLU A 216 3.30 21.96 5.49
CA GLU A 216 2.27 22.84 6.04
C GLU A 216 2.18 24.03 5.07
N GLU A 217 1.04 24.19 4.39
CA GLU A 217 0.75 25.44 3.70
C GLU A 217 0.72 26.51 4.78
N ASP A 218 1.75 27.37 4.82
CA ASP A 218 1.76 28.56 5.67
C ASP A 218 0.53 29.40 5.30
N GLU A 219 -0.48 29.45 6.19
CA GLU A 219 -1.65 30.34 6.10
C GLU A 219 -1.28 31.81 6.30
#